data_ded74a5ef5a572d79da9cef7cecc509c
#
_entry.id   ded74a5ef5a572d79da9cef7cecc509c
#
_cell.length_a   1.000
_cell.length_b   1.000
_cell.length_c   1.000
_cell.angle_alpha   90.00
_cell.angle_beta   90.00
_cell.angle_gamma   90.00
#
_symmetry.space_group_name_H-M   'P 1'
#
loop_
_entity.id
_entity.type
_entity.pdbx_description
1 polymer ?
#
loop_
_entity_poly.entity_id
_entity_poly.type
_entity_poly.pdbx_seq_one_letter_code
_entity_poly.pdbx_strand_id
1 'polypeptide(L)'
;MKKKHFSLLWRSRRHDAPDTAAIMEVERKNILSEKSDFFIRESYKTLRTNVTFSLADETACKVLIVTSAMQSEGKSITALNLAISYAEMKQRVLLIDCDLRQPKLARLLSAKEKVGLSNLLIQPELLGKAIHDSGIEDLDVIFAGDVPPNPSELLGSSRMKALLDSLQKNYDYIILDTSPVNLVTDACVLVPESSGVLFVVRAGLSERGSVLRAVEQLERSHAKILGFVLNEVPRESGYYGYRKYGYRRHRYGYGYGYGHGYGYGYGQEKPDSGERSIP
;
A
#
# COMPACT_ATOMS: atom_id res chain seq x y z
N MET A 1 39.52 -60.12 3.99
CA MET A 1 38.60 -59.07 4.56
C MET A 1 38.46 -57.97 3.52
N LYS A 2 37.32 -57.90 2.82
CA LYS A 2 37.05 -56.91 1.77
C LYS A 2 36.27 -55.75 2.41
N LYS A 3 36.88 -54.54 2.44
CA LYS A 3 36.21 -53.29 2.85
C LYS A 3 35.29 -52.83 1.71
N LYS A 4 34.01 -52.82 1.94
CA LYS A 4 33.00 -52.21 1.06
C LYS A 4 33.01 -50.68 1.30
N HIS A 5 33.42 -49.91 0.27
CA HIS A 5 33.20 -48.48 0.22
C HIS A 5 31.71 -48.21 -0.08
N PHE A 6 31.03 -47.58 0.89
CA PHE A 6 29.70 -47.03 0.70
C PHE A 6 29.86 -45.60 0.22
N SER A 7 29.71 -45.34 -1.08
CA SER A 7 29.64 -44.00 -1.63
C SER A 7 28.19 -43.52 -1.53
N LEU A 8 27.91 -42.65 -0.55
CA LEU A 8 26.66 -41.89 -0.50
C LEU A 8 26.66 -40.87 -1.66
N LEU A 9 25.92 -41.18 -2.71
CA LEU A 9 25.53 -40.23 -3.75
C LEU A 9 24.51 -39.22 -3.15
N TRP A 10 25.02 -38.12 -2.62
CA TRP A 10 24.23 -36.97 -2.25
C TRP A 10 23.81 -36.24 -3.55
N ARG A 11 22.67 -36.63 -4.13
CA ARG A 11 22.00 -35.84 -5.17
C ARG A 11 21.44 -34.62 -4.54
N SER A 12 22.16 -33.50 -4.56
CA SER A 12 21.60 -32.17 -4.31
C SER A 12 20.49 -31.96 -5.36
N ARG A 13 19.22 -31.98 -4.92
CA ARG A 13 18.15 -31.37 -5.71
C ARG A 13 18.52 -29.89 -5.81
N ARG A 14 18.98 -29.48 -6.98
CA ARG A 14 18.93 -28.07 -7.35
C ARG A 14 17.45 -27.70 -7.28
N HIS A 15 17.06 -26.92 -6.29
CA HIS A 15 15.85 -26.14 -6.40
C HIS A 15 16.14 -25.17 -7.56
N ASP A 16 15.58 -25.44 -8.70
CA ASP A 16 15.54 -24.48 -9.78
C ASP A 16 14.92 -23.21 -9.21
N ALA A 17 15.71 -22.13 -9.17
CA ALA A 17 15.18 -20.83 -8.78
C ALA A 17 14.02 -20.53 -9.74
N PRO A 18 12.87 -20.09 -9.24
CA PRO A 18 11.71 -19.84 -10.09
C PRO A 18 12.13 -18.88 -11.20
N ASP A 19 11.71 -19.16 -12.43
CA ASP A 19 12.02 -18.36 -13.61
C ASP A 19 11.56 -16.91 -13.34
N THR A 20 12.54 -16.03 -13.20
CA THR A 20 12.32 -14.61 -12.90
C THR A 20 11.42 -13.95 -13.95
N ALA A 21 11.50 -14.42 -15.20
CA ALA A 21 10.65 -13.94 -16.29
C ALA A 21 9.18 -14.35 -16.09
N ALA A 22 8.92 -15.60 -15.67
CA ALA A 22 7.57 -16.08 -15.41
C ALA A 22 6.91 -15.35 -14.22
N ILE A 23 7.67 -15.09 -13.15
CA ILE A 23 7.17 -14.30 -12.00
C ILE A 23 6.79 -12.89 -12.45
N MET A 24 7.64 -12.24 -13.26
CA MET A 24 7.39 -10.90 -13.78
C MET A 24 6.17 -10.83 -14.69
N GLU A 25 5.94 -11.83 -15.52
CA GLU A 25 4.74 -11.89 -16.36
C GLU A 25 3.46 -12.00 -15.52
N VAL A 26 3.50 -12.73 -14.41
CA VAL A 26 2.39 -12.82 -13.47
C VAL A 26 2.18 -11.47 -12.75
N GLU A 27 3.26 -10.81 -12.29
CA GLU A 27 3.16 -9.49 -11.66
C GLU A 27 2.58 -8.43 -12.61
N ARG A 28 2.94 -8.44 -13.90
CA ARG A 28 2.38 -7.54 -14.91
C ARG A 28 0.88 -7.73 -15.14
N LYS A 29 0.37 -8.94 -15.05
CA LYS A 29 -1.07 -9.22 -15.14
C LYS A 29 -1.87 -8.58 -14.00
N ASN A 30 -1.20 -8.23 -12.90
CA ASN A 30 -1.80 -7.56 -11.75
C ASN A 30 -1.76 -6.02 -11.85
N ILE A 31 -1.20 -5.45 -12.92
CA ILE A 31 -1.26 -4.01 -13.17
C ILE A 31 -2.70 -3.62 -13.48
N LEU A 32 -3.18 -2.58 -12.80
CA LEU A 32 -4.54 -2.07 -12.96
C LEU A 32 -4.78 -1.57 -14.39
N SER A 33 -5.88 -1.98 -14.97
CA SER A 33 -6.31 -1.59 -16.31
C SER A 33 -7.82 -1.71 -16.45
N GLU A 34 -8.38 -1.22 -17.54
CA GLU A 34 -9.80 -1.41 -17.84
C GLU A 34 -10.24 -2.89 -17.90
N LYS A 35 -9.30 -3.79 -18.24
CA LYS A 35 -9.51 -5.25 -18.30
C LYS A 35 -9.38 -5.94 -16.96
N SER A 36 -8.93 -5.23 -15.92
CA SER A 36 -8.80 -5.79 -14.59
C SER A 36 -10.15 -6.19 -14.00
N ASP A 37 -10.15 -7.23 -13.18
CA ASP A 37 -11.35 -7.68 -12.47
C ASP A 37 -12.02 -6.55 -11.69
N PHE A 38 -13.36 -6.53 -11.71
CA PHE A 38 -14.16 -5.50 -11.07
C PHE A 38 -13.79 -5.29 -9.58
N PHE A 39 -13.60 -6.39 -8.83
CA PHE A 39 -13.27 -6.29 -7.41
C PHE A 39 -11.88 -5.69 -7.16
N ILE A 40 -10.91 -5.98 -8.03
CA ILE A 40 -9.58 -5.37 -7.96
C ILE A 40 -9.69 -3.86 -8.20
N ARG A 41 -10.40 -3.45 -9.23
CA ARG A 41 -10.63 -2.03 -9.54
C ARG A 41 -11.31 -1.30 -8.39
N GLU A 42 -12.37 -1.86 -7.85
CA GLU A 42 -13.09 -1.26 -6.71
C GLU A 42 -12.24 -1.23 -5.42
N SER A 43 -11.36 -2.21 -5.21
CA SER A 43 -10.43 -2.20 -4.09
C SER A 43 -9.45 -1.02 -4.17
N TYR A 44 -8.89 -0.74 -5.36
CA TYR A 44 -8.00 0.42 -5.54
C TYR A 44 -8.75 1.76 -5.50
N LYS A 45 -9.98 1.84 -5.98
CA LYS A 45 -10.83 3.03 -5.80
C LYS A 45 -11.12 3.30 -4.31
N THR A 46 -11.42 2.24 -3.55
CA THR A 46 -11.63 2.34 -2.09
C THR A 46 -10.34 2.78 -1.39
N LEU A 47 -9.20 2.18 -1.74
CA LEU A 47 -7.89 2.56 -1.20
C LEU A 47 -7.59 4.03 -1.46
N ARG A 48 -7.73 4.48 -2.72
CA ARG A 48 -7.57 5.89 -3.11
C ARG A 48 -8.45 6.81 -2.27
N THR A 49 -9.74 6.48 -2.16
CA THR A 49 -10.71 7.27 -1.38
C THR A 49 -10.30 7.41 0.07
N ASN A 50 -9.88 6.29 0.71
CA ASN A 50 -9.42 6.30 2.09
C ASN A 50 -8.15 7.14 2.28
N VAL A 51 -7.18 7.04 1.37
CA VAL A 51 -5.96 7.85 1.39
C VAL A 51 -6.30 9.33 1.21
N THR A 52 -7.18 9.67 0.26
CA THR A 52 -7.62 11.06 0.04
C THR A 52 -8.26 11.64 1.30
N PHE A 53 -9.14 10.91 1.98
CA PHE A 53 -9.73 11.37 3.24
C PHE A 53 -8.72 11.52 4.38
N SER A 54 -7.72 10.63 4.46
CA SER A 54 -6.66 10.72 5.47
C SER A 54 -5.76 11.94 5.29
N LEU A 55 -5.78 12.55 4.10
CA LEU A 55 -4.99 13.73 3.70
C LEU A 55 -5.87 14.93 3.34
N ALA A 56 -7.12 14.96 3.78
CA ALA A 56 -8.07 16.03 3.41
C ALA A 56 -7.61 17.43 3.83
N ASP A 57 -6.86 17.55 4.92
CA ASP A 57 -6.32 18.82 5.42
C ASP A 57 -5.08 19.30 4.65
N GLU A 58 -4.49 18.46 3.80
CA GLU A 58 -3.33 18.79 2.98
C GLU A 58 -3.79 19.54 1.71
N THR A 59 -3.43 20.80 1.58
CA THR A 59 -3.79 21.65 0.41
C THR A 59 -2.76 21.61 -0.70
N ALA A 60 -1.52 21.20 -0.38
CA ALA A 60 -0.42 21.08 -1.35
C ALA A 60 -0.41 19.69 -2.02
N CYS A 61 0.57 19.47 -2.90
CA CYS A 61 0.86 18.14 -3.44
C CYS A 61 1.10 17.12 -2.31
N LYS A 62 0.51 15.92 -2.44
CA LYS A 62 0.62 14.85 -1.44
C LYS A 62 1.76 13.92 -1.83
N VAL A 63 2.77 13.82 -0.96
CA VAL A 63 3.90 12.89 -1.12
C VAL A 63 3.62 11.65 -0.28
N LEU A 64 3.39 10.51 -0.92
CA LEU A 64 3.03 9.25 -0.28
C LEU A 64 4.17 8.25 -0.34
N ILE A 65 4.59 7.72 0.80
CA ILE A 65 5.51 6.58 0.84
C ILE A 65 4.68 5.30 0.83
N VAL A 66 5.03 4.36 -0.07
CA VAL A 66 4.51 2.99 -0.06
C VAL A 66 5.65 2.06 0.31
N THR A 67 5.50 1.36 1.43
CA THR A 67 6.51 0.45 1.96
C THR A 67 5.88 -0.82 2.54
N SER A 68 6.71 -1.74 3.04
CA SER A 68 6.29 -2.99 3.67
C SER A 68 7.31 -3.44 4.71
N ALA A 69 7.01 -4.49 5.50
CA ALA A 69 7.95 -5.04 6.46
C ALA A 69 9.10 -5.78 5.78
N MET A 70 8.79 -6.63 4.80
CA MET A 70 9.70 -7.54 4.12
C MET A 70 9.56 -7.47 2.61
N GLN A 71 10.46 -8.16 1.90
CA GLN A 71 10.38 -8.30 0.44
C GLN A 71 9.15 -9.10 0.00
N SER A 72 8.74 -8.91 -1.25
CA SER A 72 7.67 -9.68 -1.90
C SER A 72 6.27 -9.53 -1.26
N GLU A 73 6.03 -8.48 -0.47
CA GLU A 73 4.71 -8.18 0.09
C GLU A 73 3.81 -7.38 -0.87
N GLY A 74 4.33 -6.98 -2.05
CA GLY A 74 3.54 -6.35 -3.12
C GLY A 74 3.55 -4.82 -3.08
N LYS A 75 4.52 -4.18 -2.39
CA LYS A 75 4.63 -2.72 -2.30
C LYS A 75 4.65 -2.02 -3.67
N SER A 76 5.52 -2.47 -4.60
CA SER A 76 5.70 -1.82 -5.91
C SER A 76 4.46 -1.92 -6.80
N ILE A 77 3.79 -3.07 -6.82
CA ILE A 77 2.52 -3.22 -7.56
C ILE A 77 1.40 -2.40 -6.92
N THR A 78 1.39 -2.29 -5.59
CA THR A 78 0.42 -1.46 -4.87
C THR A 78 0.67 0.03 -5.15
N ALA A 79 1.94 0.49 -5.14
CA ALA A 79 2.31 1.86 -5.48
C ALA A 79 1.89 2.22 -6.91
N LEU A 80 2.22 1.37 -7.88
CA LEU A 80 1.87 1.56 -9.29
C LEU A 80 0.34 1.61 -9.48
N ASN A 81 -0.40 0.65 -8.93
CA ASN A 81 -1.85 0.60 -9.09
C ASN A 81 -2.57 1.75 -8.37
N LEU A 82 -2.05 2.21 -7.24
CA LEU A 82 -2.56 3.41 -6.58
C LEU A 82 -2.31 4.66 -7.45
N ALA A 83 -1.12 4.78 -8.06
CA ALA A 83 -0.79 5.85 -8.99
C ALA A 83 -1.75 5.85 -10.20
N ILE A 84 -1.99 4.69 -10.81
CA ILE A 84 -2.97 4.53 -11.90
C ILE A 84 -4.35 4.96 -11.45
N SER A 85 -4.78 4.53 -10.26
CA SER A 85 -6.11 4.86 -9.74
C SER A 85 -6.30 6.37 -9.50
N TYR A 86 -5.24 7.13 -9.14
CA TYR A 86 -5.30 8.59 -9.06
C TYR A 86 -5.30 9.23 -10.46
N ALA A 87 -4.49 8.75 -11.39
CA ALA A 87 -4.43 9.21 -12.76
C ALA A 87 -5.79 9.05 -13.49
N GLU A 88 -6.51 7.94 -13.25
CA GLU A 88 -7.89 7.75 -13.74
C GLU A 88 -8.86 8.85 -13.27
N MET A 89 -8.54 9.59 -12.19
CA MET A 89 -9.31 10.75 -11.72
C MET A 89 -8.77 12.08 -12.23
N LYS A 90 -7.95 12.04 -13.30
CA LYS A 90 -7.33 13.23 -13.90
C LYS A 90 -6.47 14.02 -12.91
N GLN A 91 -5.88 13.34 -11.94
CA GLN A 91 -4.84 13.91 -11.09
C GLN A 91 -3.49 13.73 -11.77
N ARG A 92 -2.64 14.76 -11.75
CA ARG A 92 -1.27 14.65 -12.23
C ARG A 92 -0.45 13.89 -11.22
N VAL A 93 -0.02 12.70 -11.57
CA VAL A 93 0.66 11.76 -10.66
C VAL A 93 2.08 11.53 -11.12
N LEU A 94 3.02 11.54 -10.16
CA LEU A 94 4.38 11.08 -10.37
C LEU A 94 4.65 9.87 -9.47
N LEU A 95 5.06 8.76 -10.08
CA LEU A 95 5.53 7.57 -9.38
C LEU A 95 7.07 7.52 -9.42
N ILE A 96 7.71 7.42 -8.26
CA ILE A 96 9.18 7.38 -8.16
C ILE A 96 9.63 6.05 -7.56
N ASP A 97 10.51 5.34 -8.27
CA ASP A 97 11.17 4.11 -7.75
C ASP A 97 12.32 4.53 -6.81
N CYS A 98 12.04 4.52 -5.52
CA CYS A 98 13.00 4.78 -4.44
C CYS A 98 13.61 3.49 -3.87
N ASP A 99 13.24 2.28 -4.38
CA ASP A 99 13.94 1.04 -4.07
C ASP A 99 15.20 0.90 -4.94
N LEU A 100 16.19 1.77 -4.66
CA LEU A 100 17.45 1.84 -5.42
C LEU A 100 18.28 0.55 -5.32
N ARG A 101 17.91 -0.37 -4.42
CA ARG A 101 18.63 -1.64 -4.20
C ARG A 101 18.08 -2.76 -5.07
N GLN A 102 16.75 -2.84 -5.18
CA GLN A 102 16.04 -3.87 -5.94
C GLN A 102 14.87 -3.26 -6.73
N PRO A 103 15.16 -2.36 -7.69
CA PRO A 103 14.14 -1.63 -8.43
C PRO A 103 13.25 -2.58 -9.24
N LYS A 104 11.95 -2.32 -9.23
CA LYS A 104 10.97 -3.16 -9.93
C LYS A 104 10.15 -2.42 -10.97
N LEU A 105 9.96 -1.10 -10.84
CA LEU A 105 9.03 -0.35 -11.69
C LEU A 105 9.42 -0.40 -13.18
N ALA A 106 10.71 -0.27 -13.51
CA ALA A 106 11.16 -0.37 -14.90
C ALA A 106 10.79 -1.73 -15.53
N ARG A 107 10.92 -2.81 -14.77
CA ARG A 107 10.54 -4.16 -15.23
C ARG A 107 9.04 -4.34 -15.32
N LEU A 108 8.27 -3.80 -14.36
CA LEU A 108 6.80 -3.86 -14.39
C LEU A 108 6.25 -3.14 -15.61
N LEU A 109 6.77 -1.94 -15.92
CA LEU A 109 6.34 -1.12 -17.06
C LEU A 109 7.04 -1.46 -18.38
N SER A 110 7.90 -2.50 -18.42
CA SER A 110 8.67 -2.89 -19.61
C SER A 110 9.57 -1.77 -20.16
N ALA A 111 9.97 -0.85 -19.29
CA ALA A 111 10.83 0.27 -19.65
C ALA A 111 12.29 -0.17 -19.81
N LYS A 112 13.02 0.50 -20.71
CA LYS A 112 14.45 0.26 -20.99
C LYS A 112 15.31 1.45 -20.60
N GLU A 113 14.71 2.39 -19.88
CA GLU A 113 15.34 3.65 -19.51
C GLU A 113 16.51 3.43 -18.53
N LYS A 114 17.59 4.17 -18.76
CA LYS A 114 18.81 4.09 -17.95
C LYS A 114 18.94 5.26 -16.97
N VAL A 115 18.39 6.41 -17.33
CA VAL A 115 18.43 7.60 -16.47
C VAL A 115 17.28 7.54 -15.49
N GLY A 116 17.58 7.64 -14.19
CA GLY A 116 16.59 7.59 -13.15
C GLY A 116 16.96 8.41 -11.93
N LEU A 117 16.32 8.12 -10.79
CA LEU A 117 16.45 8.90 -9.56
C LEU A 117 17.89 9.02 -9.07
N SER A 118 18.65 7.92 -9.05
CA SER A 118 20.04 7.92 -8.58
C SER A 118 20.93 8.84 -9.43
N ASN A 119 20.75 8.81 -10.76
CA ASN A 119 21.47 9.68 -11.68
C ASN A 119 21.07 11.14 -11.48
N LEU A 120 19.77 11.40 -11.34
CA LEU A 120 19.20 12.73 -11.13
C LEU A 120 19.68 13.38 -9.82
N LEU A 121 19.80 12.62 -8.75
CA LEU A 121 20.29 13.11 -7.46
C LEU A 121 21.78 13.47 -7.49
N ILE A 122 22.54 12.94 -8.45
CA ILE A 122 23.94 13.31 -8.68
C ILE A 122 24.04 14.48 -9.65
N GLN A 123 23.22 14.49 -10.71
CA GLN A 123 23.23 15.43 -11.83
C GLN A 123 21.82 16.02 -12.03
N PRO A 124 21.47 17.11 -11.31
CA PRO A 124 20.12 17.71 -11.35
C PRO A 124 19.67 18.17 -12.74
N GLU A 125 20.61 18.46 -13.64
CA GLU A 125 20.35 18.83 -15.04
C GLU A 125 19.68 17.71 -15.85
N LEU A 126 19.68 16.48 -15.35
CA LEU A 126 19.01 15.34 -15.99
C LEU A 126 17.50 15.30 -15.76
N LEU A 127 16.90 16.25 -15.02
CA LEU A 127 15.49 16.21 -14.63
C LEU A 127 14.56 15.91 -15.82
N GLY A 128 14.70 16.64 -16.92
CA GLY A 128 13.88 16.43 -18.12
C GLY A 128 14.11 15.11 -18.83
N LYS A 129 15.19 14.37 -18.50
CA LYS A 129 15.49 13.03 -19.04
C LYS A 129 15.13 11.91 -18.07
N ALA A 130 14.95 12.23 -16.80
CA ALA A 130 14.62 11.24 -15.75
C ALA A 130 13.12 11.08 -15.55
N ILE A 131 12.30 12.04 -15.97
CA ILE A 131 10.85 11.95 -15.98
C ILE A 131 10.43 11.26 -17.30
N HIS A 132 9.78 10.12 -17.18
CA HIS A 132 9.34 9.30 -18.31
C HIS A 132 7.83 9.22 -18.34
N ASP A 133 7.26 9.26 -19.55
CA ASP A 133 5.87 8.91 -19.78
C ASP A 133 5.66 7.42 -19.48
N SER A 134 4.72 7.11 -18.61
CA SER A 134 4.38 5.71 -18.27
C SER A 134 3.58 4.99 -19.36
N GLY A 135 3.07 5.72 -20.36
CA GLY A 135 2.06 5.25 -21.32
C GLY A 135 0.63 5.24 -20.75
N ILE A 136 0.44 5.79 -19.54
CA ILE A 136 -0.86 5.96 -18.88
C ILE A 136 -1.10 7.46 -18.73
N GLU A 137 -2.23 7.96 -19.22
CA GLU A 137 -2.58 9.38 -19.18
C GLU A 137 -2.50 9.91 -17.72
N ASP A 138 -1.95 11.10 -17.52
CA ASP A 138 -1.76 11.78 -16.23
C ASP A 138 -0.81 11.05 -15.23
N LEU A 139 -0.02 10.06 -15.69
CA LEU A 139 0.97 9.36 -14.87
C LEU A 139 2.37 9.41 -15.48
N ASP A 140 3.27 10.11 -14.84
CA ASP A 140 4.71 10.08 -15.13
C ASP A 140 5.45 9.16 -14.14
N VAL A 141 6.64 8.70 -14.54
CA VAL A 141 7.48 7.82 -13.71
C VAL A 141 8.93 8.29 -13.73
N ILE A 142 9.56 8.27 -12.55
CA ILE A 142 11.02 8.32 -12.40
C ILE A 142 11.47 6.93 -11.94
N PHE A 143 12.22 6.23 -12.77
CA PHE A 143 12.81 4.94 -12.42
C PHE A 143 14.00 5.10 -11.47
N ALA A 144 14.46 4.01 -10.86
CA ALA A 144 15.56 4.07 -9.90
C ALA A 144 16.90 4.56 -10.50
N GLY A 145 17.16 4.25 -11.76
CA GLY A 145 18.46 4.50 -12.39
C GLY A 145 19.51 3.45 -12.00
N ASP A 146 20.78 3.85 -12.00
CA ASP A 146 21.89 3.01 -11.60
C ASP A 146 21.87 2.73 -10.10
N VAL A 147 22.28 1.52 -9.67
CA VAL A 147 22.35 1.15 -8.25
C VAL A 147 23.50 1.89 -7.56
N PRO A 148 23.25 2.86 -6.66
CA PRO A 148 24.33 3.58 -6.00
C PRO A 148 24.92 2.76 -4.84
N PRO A 149 26.15 3.05 -4.41
CA PRO A 149 26.78 2.36 -3.27
C PRO A 149 26.13 2.69 -1.91
N ASN A 150 25.49 3.86 -1.79
CA ASN A 150 24.91 4.39 -0.54
C ASN A 150 23.47 4.92 -0.74
N PRO A 151 22.49 4.03 -1.02
CA PRO A 151 21.11 4.42 -1.32
C PRO A 151 20.46 5.29 -0.24
N SER A 152 20.55 4.89 1.03
CA SER A 152 19.88 5.61 2.14
C SER A 152 20.40 7.04 2.31
N GLU A 153 21.72 7.25 2.16
CA GLU A 153 22.32 8.60 2.24
C GLU A 153 21.87 9.47 1.08
N LEU A 154 21.78 8.87 -0.12
CA LEU A 154 21.34 9.58 -1.32
C LEU A 154 19.87 9.99 -1.19
N LEU A 155 19.00 9.10 -0.72
CA LEU A 155 17.57 9.35 -0.48
C LEU A 155 17.34 10.36 0.65
N GLY A 156 18.17 10.36 1.71
CA GLY A 156 18.09 11.31 2.84
C GLY A 156 18.81 12.64 2.59
N SER A 157 19.32 12.88 1.36
CA SER A 157 20.11 14.06 1.06
C SER A 157 19.25 15.32 0.85
N SER A 158 19.86 16.50 1.06
CA SER A 158 19.24 17.78 0.71
C SER A 158 18.88 17.91 -0.78
N ARG A 159 19.53 17.14 -1.65
CA ARG A 159 19.21 17.07 -3.09
C ARG A 159 17.87 16.38 -3.32
N MET A 160 17.59 15.30 -2.58
CA MET A 160 16.28 14.62 -2.66
C MET A 160 15.15 15.55 -2.18
N LYS A 161 15.38 16.27 -1.07
CA LYS A 161 14.44 17.28 -0.60
C LYS A 161 14.19 18.35 -1.67
N ALA A 162 15.24 18.98 -2.21
CA ALA A 162 15.12 20.01 -3.24
C ALA A 162 14.42 19.49 -4.52
N LEU A 163 14.66 18.23 -4.88
CA LEU A 163 13.97 17.58 -5.98
C LEU A 163 12.47 17.47 -5.71
N LEU A 164 12.07 16.93 -4.55
CA LEU A 164 10.66 16.81 -4.17
C LEU A 164 9.98 18.18 -4.09
N ASP A 165 10.61 19.19 -3.48
CA ASP A 165 10.11 20.57 -3.42
C ASP A 165 9.87 21.17 -4.82
N SER A 166 10.70 20.81 -5.80
CA SER A 166 10.53 21.23 -7.19
C SER A 166 9.38 20.51 -7.89
N LEU A 167 9.28 19.18 -7.70
CA LEU A 167 8.29 18.31 -8.36
C LEU A 167 6.86 18.57 -7.83
N GLN A 168 6.70 18.89 -6.55
CA GLN A 168 5.41 19.19 -5.93
C GLN A 168 4.66 20.36 -6.58
N LYS A 169 5.34 21.21 -7.33
CA LYS A 169 4.72 22.33 -8.07
C LYS A 169 3.95 21.89 -9.31
N ASN A 170 4.27 20.70 -9.83
CA ASN A 170 3.76 20.21 -11.10
C ASN A 170 2.80 19.02 -10.96
N TYR A 171 2.79 18.34 -9.80
CA TYR A 171 1.98 17.14 -9.56
C TYR A 171 1.03 17.35 -8.39
N ASP A 172 -0.10 16.65 -8.43
CA ASP A 172 -1.08 16.63 -7.35
C ASP A 172 -0.76 15.53 -6.33
N TYR A 173 -0.14 14.43 -6.81
CA TYR A 173 0.36 13.32 -6.00
C TYR A 173 1.75 12.88 -6.47
N ILE A 174 2.64 12.64 -5.51
CA ILE A 174 3.93 11.97 -5.73
C ILE A 174 3.93 10.70 -4.89
N ILE A 175 4.09 9.55 -5.52
CA ILE A 175 4.10 8.24 -4.85
C ILE A 175 5.51 7.67 -4.90
N LEU A 176 6.07 7.39 -3.73
CA LEU A 176 7.41 6.84 -3.55
C LEU A 176 7.32 5.34 -3.25
N ASP A 177 7.71 4.49 -4.22
CA ASP A 177 7.90 3.04 -3.97
C ASP A 177 9.24 2.84 -3.29
N THR A 178 9.27 2.33 -2.06
CA THR A 178 10.47 2.25 -1.23
C THR A 178 10.85 0.83 -0.87
N SER A 179 12.08 0.62 -0.41
CA SER A 179 12.57 -0.65 0.13
C SER A 179 11.83 -1.06 1.40
N PRO A 180 11.82 -2.38 1.77
CA PRO A 180 11.19 -2.85 3.01
C PRO A 180 11.87 -2.30 4.26
N VAL A 181 11.09 -1.84 5.24
CA VAL A 181 11.56 -1.15 6.45
C VAL A 181 12.49 -1.99 7.32
N ASN A 182 12.21 -3.30 7.49
CA ASN A 182 13.05 -4.16 8.34
C ASN A 182 14.41 -4.48 7.76
N LEU A 183 14.63 -4.22 6.47
CA LEU A 183 15.87 -4.55 5.80
C LEU A 183 16.82 -3.35 5.74
N VAL A 184 16.27 -2.15 5.52
CA VAL A 184 17.03 -0.92 5.32
C VAL A 184 16.24 0.30 5.78
N THR A 185 16.94 1.43 5.96
CA THR A 185 16.36 2.69 6.46
C THR A 185 15.80 3.59 5.35
N ASP A 186 15.80 3.14 4.11
CA ASP A 186 15.48 3.96 2.92
C ASP A 186 14.10 4.64 3.02
N ALA A 187 13.07 3.91 3.47
CA ALA A 187 11.74 4.50 3.70
C ALA A 187 11.75 5.52 4.84
N CYS A 188 12.49 5.25 5.93
CA CYS A 188 12.52 6.10 7.12
C CYS A 188 13.18 7.47 6.85
N VAL A 189 14.22 7.52 6.01
CA VAL A 189 14.90 8.79 5.68
C VAL A 189 14.06 9.70 4.78
N LEU A 190 13.03 9.15 4.11
CA LEU A 190 12.08 9.90 3.28
C LEU A 190 10.87 10.43 4.05
N VAL A 191 10.65 9.94 5.28
CA VAL A 191 9.49 10.34 6.11
C VAL A 191 9.34 11.85 6.27
N PRO A 192 10.41 12.63 6.55
CA PRO A 192 10.29 14.08 6.75
C PRO A 192 9.73 14.84 5.54
N GLU A 193 9.90 14.28 4.34
CA GLU A 193 9.46 14.88 3.08
C GLU A 193 8.11 14.32 2.60
N SER A 194 7.43 13.50 3.43
CA SER A 194 6.18 12.83 3.06
C SER A 194 4.97 13.37 3.81
N SER A 195 3.80 13.33 3.17
CA SER A 195 2.49 13.58 3.78
C SER A 195 2.03 12.37 4.60
N GLY A 196 2.57 11.17 4.33
CA GLY A 196 2.27 9.96 5.08
C GLY A 196 2.74 8.68 4.42
N VAL A 197 2.62 7.60 5.18
CA VAL A 197 3.09 6.26 4.81
C VAL A 197 1.90 5.32 4.67
N LEU A 198 1.85 4.62 3.54
CA LEU A 198 0.95 3.51 3.29
C LEU A 198 1.73 2.20 3.47
N PHE A 199 1.30 1.37 4.40
CA PHE A 199 2.01 0.15 4.77
C PHE A 199 1.36 -1.09 4.14
N VAL A 200 2.11 -1.82 3.31
CA VAL A 200 1.61 -3.02 2.63
C VAL A 200 1.91 -4.26 3.46
N VAL A 201 0.89 -5.10 3.65
CA VAL A 201 0.94 -6.38 4.34
C VAL A 201 0.39 -7.45 3.40
N ARG A 202 1.09 -8.55 3.22
CA ARG A 202 0.65 -9.65 2.36
C ARG A 202 -0.03 -10.74 3.17
N ALA A 203 -1.26 -11.08 2.81
CA ALA A 203 -2.01 -12.17 3.44
C ALA A 203 -1.27 -13.51 3.28
N GLY A 204 -1.14 -14.25 4.37
CA GLY A 204 -0.48 -15.56 4.38
C GLY A 204 1.06 -15.54 4.28
N LEU A 205 1.68 -14.34 4.14
CA LEU A 205 3.14 -14.20 4.08
C LEU A 205 3.69 -13.34 5.21
N SER A 206 3.10 -12.16 5.44
CA SER A 206 3.60 -11.21 6.43
C SER A 206 3.44 -11.74 7.84
N GLU A 207 4.54 -11.81 8.59
CA GLU A 207 4.55 -12.23 9.99
C GLU A 207 4.25 -11.04 10.91
N ARG A 208 3.36 -11.24 11.89
CA ARG A 208 2.97 -10.20 12.85
C ARG A 208 4.19 -9.52 13.51
N GLY A 209 5.18 -10.30 13.94
CA GLY A 209 6.38 -9.76 14.59
C GLY A 209 7.22 -8.87 13.66
N SER A 210 7.28 -9.21 12.37
CA SER A 210 7.96 -8.40 11.37
C SER A 210 7.23 -7.09 11.09
N VAL A 211 5.89 -7.14 11.01
CA VAL A 211 5.05 -5.95 10.83
C VAL A 211 5.21 -4.99 12.01
N LEU A 212 5.13 -5.50 13.25
CA LEU A 212 5.26 -4.67 14.45
C LEU A 212 6.62 -3.97 14.51
N ARG A 213 7.73 -4.68 14.24
CA ARG A 213 9.07 -4.06 14.20
C ARG A 213 9.19 -2.96 13.14
N ALA A 214 8.61 -3.17 11.97
CA ALA A 214 8.63 -2.17 10.90
C ALA A 214 7.81 -0.93 11.27
N VAL A 215 6.65 -1.11 11.91
CA VAL A 215 5.81 -0.02 12.42
C VAL A 215 6.57 0.78 13.48
N GLU A 216 7.20 0.12 14.46
CA GLU A 216 8.02 0.79 15.48
C GLU A 216 9.17 1.62 14.86
N GLN A 217 9.81 1.14 13.78
CA GLN A 217 10.86 1.91 13.10
C GLN A 217 10.29 3.16 12.41
N LEU A 218 9.14 3.04 11.75
CA LEU A 218 8.45 4.17 11.14
C LEU A 218 8.00 5.19 12.18
N GLU A 219 7.45 4.75 13.31
CA GLU A 219 7.03 5.62 14.42
C GLU A 219 8.23 6.38 15.02
N ARG A 220 9.40 5.72 15.19
CA ARG A 220 10.63 6.39 15.61
C ARG A 220 11.11 7.46 14.62
N SER A 221 10.78 7.33 13.35
CA SER A 221 11.03 8.34 12.33
C SER A 221 9.93 9.40 12.26
N HIS A 222 8.95 9.38 13.18
CA HIS A 222 7.79 10.26 13.21
C HIS A 222 6.88 10.14 11.99
N ALA A 223 6.79 8.95 11.40
CA ALA A 223 5.95 8.71 10.23
C ALA A 223 4.46 8.79 10.58
N LYS A 224 3.71 9.54 9.78
CA LYS A 224 2.23 9.51 9.78
C LYS A 224 1.79 8.28 9.00
N ILE A 225 1.52 7.17 9.69
CA ILE A 225 1.00 5.96 9.04
C ILE A 225 -0.48 6.18 8.71
N LEU A 226 -0.80 6.27 7.42
CA LEU A 226 -2.18 6.52 6.93
C LEU A 226 -3.05 5.27 7.06
N GLY A 227 -2.44 4.10 6.99
CA GLY A 227 -3.14 2.82 7.11
C GLY A 227 -2.37 1.64 6.53
N PHE A 228 -3.03 0.49 6.54
CA PHE A 228 -2.48 -0.77 6.06
C PHE A 228 -3.25 -1.25 4.83
N VAL A 229 -2.50 -1.72 3.82
CA VAL A 229 -3.06 -2.37 2.63
C VAL A 229 -2.84 -3.87 2.77
N LEU A 230 -3.91 -4.63 2.95
CA LEU A 230 -3.84 -6.09 2.95
C LEU A 230 -3.86 -6.58 1.49
N ASN A 231 -2.70 -7.02 1.01
CA ASN A 231 -2.49 -7.50 -0.36
C ASN A 231 -2.66 -9.03 -0.45
N GLU A 232 -2.99 -9.52 -1.65
CA GLU A 232 -3.13 -10.95 -1.98
C GLU A 232 -4.06 -11.73 -1.03
N VAL A 233 -5.18 -11.11 -0.65
CA VAL A 233 -6.20 -11.80 0.12
C VAL A 233 -6.81 -12.93 -0.73
N PRO A 234 -6.79 -14.21 -0.24
CA PRO A 234 -7.42 -15.30 -0.95
C PRO A 234 -8.90 -15.02 -1.20
N ARG A 235 -9.33 -15.17 -2.45
CA ARG A 235 -10.76 -15.14 -2.77
C ARG A 235 -11.36 -16.43 -2.24
N GLU A 236 -12.13 -16.36 -1.16
CA GLU A 236 -13.02 -17.45 -0.83
C GLU A 236 -13.97 -17.63 -2.03
N SER A 237 -14.00 -18.82 -2.61
CA SER A 237 -14.87 -19.15 -3.73
C SER A 237 -16.33 -19.16 -3.25
N GLY A 238 -16.95 -17.99 -3.28
CA GLY A 238 -18.35 -17.81 -2.93
C GLY A 238 -18.67 -16.34 -2.67
N TYR A 239 -19.74 -15.88 -3.29
CA TYR A 239 -20.36 -14.56 -3.21
C TYR A 239 -20.65 -14.06 -1.76
N TYR A 240 -20.29 -14.84 -0.73
CA TYR A 240 -20.56 -14.60 0.68
C TYR A 240 -19.43 -13.96 1.49
N GLY A 241 -18.19 -13.91 0.99
CA GLY A 241 -17.05 -13.36 1.74
C GLY A 241 -17.20 -11.86 2.06
N TYR A 242 -17.76 -11.08 1.15
CA TYR A 242 -17.96 -9.63 1.33
C TYR A 242 -19.05 -9.27 2.36
N ARG A 243 -19.98 -10.19 2.67
CA ARG A 243 -21.02 -9.94 3.67
C ARG A 243 -20.54 -10.06 5.12
N LYS A 244 -19.43 -10.74 5.37
CA LYS A 244 -18.93 -10.98 6.74
C LYS A 244 -18.06 -9.84 7.29
N TYR A 245 -17.53 -8.96 6.41
CA TYR A 245 -16.89 -7.70 6.79
C TYR A 245 -17.83 -6.50 6.67
N GLY A 246 -19.14 -6.75 6.58
CA GLY A 246 -20.17 -5.72 6.65
C GLY A 246 -20.09 -4.99 7.98
N TYR A 247 -19.83 -3.71 7.88
CA TYR A 247 -19.99 -2.68 8.88
C TYR A 247 -20.87 -3.11 10.07
N ARG A 248 -20.27 -3.54 11.17
CA ARG A 248 -20.88 -3.41 12.47
C ARG A 248 -20.86 -1.90 12.78
N ARG A 249 -21.89 -1.23 12.34
CA ARG A 249 -22.24 0.10 12.79
C ARG A 249 -22.37 0.03 14.31
N HIS A 250 -21.30 0.36 15.02
CA HIS A 250 -21.41 0.72 16.42
C HIS A 250 -22.25 2.00 16.48
N ARG A 251 -23.53 1.79 16.71
CA ARG A 251 -24.49 2.82 17.04
C ARG A 251 -24.13 3.29 18.45
N TYR A 252 -23.22 4.22 18.56
CA TYR A 252 -23.07 5.02 19.77
C TYR A 252 -24.27 5.96 19.83
N GLY A 253 -25.32 5.54 20.54
CA GLY A 253 -26.41 6.38 20.93
C GLY A 253 -25.96 7.25 22.11
N TYR A 254 -25.59 8.47 21.83
CA TYR A 254 -25.56 9.52 22.85
C TYR A 254 -27.02 9.91 23.16
N GLY A 255 -27.59 9.33 24.24
CA GLY A 255 -28.84 9.74 24.80
C GLY A 255 -28.60 10.84 25.85
N TYR A 256 -28.71 12.09 25.44
CA TYR A 256 -28.95 13.16 26.40
C TYR A 256 -30.46 13.18 26.71
N GLY A 257 -30.84 12.69 27.90
CA GLY A 257 -32.18 12.82 28.41
C GLY A 257 -32.25 13.92 29.48
N TYR A 258 -32.69 15.11 29.10
CA TYR A 258 -33.29 16.06 30.02
C TYR A 258 -34.80 16.01 29.81
N GLY A 259 -35.54 15.80 30.87
CA GLY A 259 -37.00 15.85 30.84
C GLY A 259 -37.62 15.74 32.21
N HIS A 260 -37.72 16.86 32.92
CA HIS A 260 -38.69 17.02 33.99
C HIS A 260 -40.11 17.06 33.40
N GLY A 261 -41.03 16.31 33.96
CA GLY A 261 -42.45 16.40 33.64
C GLY A 261 -43.32 15.80 34.73
N TYR A 262 -43.91 16.64 35.55
CA TYR A 262 -45.01 16.34 36.49
C TYR A 262 -46.27 15.99 35.71
N GLY A 263 -47.11 15.07 36.23
CA GLY A 263 -48.47 14.88 35.72
C GLY A 263 -49.22 13.72 36.33
N TYR A 264 -49.98 14.01 37.32
CA TYR A 264 -51.26 13.50 37.85
C TYR A 264 -51.90 12.28 37.16
N GLY A 265 -52.39 11.39 38.04
CA GLY A 265 -53.16 10.20 37.82
C GLY A 265 -54.59 10.40 37.30
N TYR A 266 -55.18 9.31 36.97
CA TYR A 266 -56.56 8.91 37.29
C TYR A 266 -56.73 7.45 36.90
N GLY A 267 -57.31 6.67 37.80
CA GLY A 267 -57.62 5.28 37.65
C GLY A 267 -58.87 5.03 36.79
N GLN A 268 -59.02 3.82 36.41
CA GLN A 268 -60.29 3.08 36.35
C GLN A 268 -60.01 1.65 35.86
N GLU A 269 -60.21 0.69 36.75
CA GLU A 269 -61.19 -0.42 36.71
C GLU A 269 -61.05 -1.47 35.62
N LYS A 270 -60.82 -2.68 36.14
CA LYS A 270 -61.09 -3.96 35.47
C LYS A 270 -62.61 -4.17 35.37
N PRO A 271 -63.09 -5.02 34.47
CA PRO A 271 -63.98 -6.07 34.89
C PRO A 271 -63.46 -7.47 34.50
N ASP A 272 -63.75 -8.30 35.38
CA ASP A 272 -63.75 -9.69 35.67
C ASP A 272 -64.69 -10.51 34.77
N SER A 273 -64.55 -11.83 34.89
CA SER A 273 -65.44 -12.89 34.45
C SER A 273 -65.19 -13.47 33.04
N GLY A 274 -65.11 -14.72 32.84
CA GLY A 274 -65.57 -15.86 33.60
C GLY A 274 -65.19 -17.16 32.91
N GLU A 275 -65.13 -18.14 33.73
CA GLU A 275 -65.00 -19.59 33.42
C GLU A 275 -65.96 -20.11 32.36
N ARG A 276 -65.57 -21.15 31.62
CA ARG A 276 -66.31 -22.41 31.59
C ARG A 276 -65.50 -23.55 30.98
N SER A 277 -65.51 -24.56 31.74
CA SER A 277 -65.00 -25.94 31.58
C SER A 277 -65.84 -26.83 30.63
N ILE A 278 -65.13 -27.73 29.97
CA ILE A 278 -65.36 -29.20 29.82
C ILE A 278 -66.57 -29.62 28.92
N PRO A 279 -66.52 -30.78 28.25
CA PRO A 279 -65.79 -31.99 28.56
C PRO A 279 -64.67 -32.38 27.61
#